data_d09032dea50cb4f3ec50710f5c7c03c9
#
_entry.id   d09032dea50cb4f3ec50710f5c7c03c9
#
_cell.length_a   1.000
_cell.length_b   1.000
_cell.length_c   1.000
_cell.angle_alpha   90.00
_cell.angle_beta   90.00
_cell.angle_gamma   90.00
#
_symmetry.space_group_name_H-M   'P 1'
#
loop_
_entity.id
_entity.type
_entity.pdbx_description
1 polymer ?
#
loop_
_entity_poly.entity_id
_entity_poly.type
_entity_poly.pdbx_seq_one_letter_code
_entity_poly.pdbx_strand_id
1 'polypeptide(L)'
;MNLSLIRSTTRSAVFELENGKCFRPEHPFAVALNGKTIYESCNTNVFSLFSLTPSTTYTVEVDTEGEHLKLDFTTEAESFFVDASRYGLVADGETDNTGRLQAALSTCPRGGTVYVPAGRYRTASLFMKSCTTLYLEKGAVLLGDNDR
;
A
#
# COMPACT_ATOMS: atom_id res chain seq x y z
N MET A 1 -2.16 23.73 9.26
CA MET A 1 -1.93 22.49 8.52
C MET A 1 -3.13 21.58 8.65
N ASN A 2 -3.33 20.72 7.69
CA ASN A 2 -4.46 19.82 7.67
C ASN A 2 -3.99 18.40 7.25
N LEU A 3 -4.43 17.38 7.99
CA LEU A 3 -4.15 15.97 7.68
C LEU A 3 -5.41 15.35 7.11
N SER A 4 -5.31 14.79 5.91
CA SER A 4 -6.45 14.15 5.25
C SER A 4 -6.12 12.74 4.77
N LEU A 5 -7.14 11.88 4.80
CA LEU A 5 -7.08 10.54 4.22
C LEU A 5 -7.39 10.65 2.73
N ILE A 6 -6.44 10.27 1.90
CA ILE A 6 -6.67 10.21 0.45
C ILE A 6 -7.47 8.95 0.11
N ARG A 7 -7.02 7.80 0.62
CA ARG A 7 -7.68 6.53 0.41
C ARG A 7 -7.24 5.49 1.43
N SER A 8 -8.17 4.64 1.84
CA SER A 8 -7.86 3.40 2.54
C SER A 8 -8.24 2.21 1.66
N THR A 9 -7.46 1.16 1.75
CA THR A 9 -7.73 -0.13 1.13
C THR A 9 -7.96 -1.17 2.23
N THR A 10 -7.93 -2.44 1.87
CA THR A 10 -8.07 -3.52 2.85
C THR A 10 -6.90 -3.58 3.83
N ARG A 11 -5.68 -3.23 3.39
CA ARG A 11 -4.46 -3.39 4.21
C ARG A 11 -3.51 -2.21 4.16
N SER A 12 -3.94 -1.09 3.63
CA SER A 12 -3.10 0.10 3.53
C SER A 12 -3.94 1.37 3.57
N ALA A 13 -3.28 2.50 3.77
CA ALA A 13 -3.91 3.80 3.71
C ALA A 13 -2.92 4.85 3.24
N VAL A 14 -3.39 5.85 2.52
CA VAL A 14 -2.59 6.95 1.99
C VAL A 14 -3.12 8.26 2.53
N PHE A 15 -2.22 9.09 3.01
CA PHE A 15 -2.56 10.37 3.65
C PHE A 15 -1.81 11.52 3.00
N GLU A 16 -2.38 12.71 3.13
CA GLU A 16 -1.74 13.95 2.71
C GLU A 16 -1.71 14.94 3.87
N LEU A 17 -0.54 15.51 4.13
CA LEU A 17 -0.37 16.63 5.04
C LEU A 17 -0.38 17.92 4.22
N GLU A 18 -1.49 18.65 4.29
CA GLU A 18 -1.63 19.93 3.62
C GLU A 18 -1.01 21.03 4.48
N ASN A 19 0.06 21.61 4.01
CA ASN A 19 0.81 22.65 4.73
C ASN A 19 1.02 23.92 3.90
N GLY A 20 0.32 24.05 2.77
CA GLY A 20 0.50 25.16 1.84
C GLY A 20 1.74 25.06 0.95
N LYS A 21 2.47 23.97 1.04
CA LYS A 21 3.66 23.69 0.21
C LYS A 21 3.38 22.56 -0.74
N CYS A 22 4.10 22.54 -1.86
CA CYS A 22 4.00 21.44 -2.83
C CYS A 22 5.00 20.34 -2.49
N PHE A 23 4.56 19.11 -2.46
CA PHE A 23 5.35 17.87 -2.38
C PHE A 23 6.12 17.61 -1.10
N ARG A 24 6.79 18.61 -0.52
CA ARG A 24 7.63 18.41 0.67
C ARG A 24 7.32 19.41 1.75
N PRO A 25 7.31 18.98 3.01
CA PRO A 25 7.20 19.92 4.12
C PRO A 25 8.48 20.73 4.27
N GLU A 26 8.39 21.86 4.93
CA GLU A 26 9.55 22.68 5.23
C GLU A 26 10.50 21.96 6.20
N HIS A 27 9.93 21.21 7.14
CA HIS A 27 10.66 20.35 8.08
C HIS A 27 10.05 18.96 8.09
N PRO A 28 10.86 17.89 8.23
CA PRO A 28 10.33 16.53 8.38
C PRO A 28 9.40 16.42 9.59
N PHE A 29 8.47 15.51 9.52
CA PHE A 29 7.49 15.26 10.58
C PHE A 29 7.48 13.79 10.98
N ALA A 30 7.03 13.51 12.21
CA ALA A 30 6.87 12.14 12.70
C ALA A 30 5.44 11.66 12.49
N VAL A 31 5.29 10.38 12.18
CA VAL A 31 4.00 9.72 11.99
C VAL A 31 3.90 8.54 12.95
N ALA A 32 2.82 8.50 13.74
CA ALA A 32 2.52 7.38 14.63
C ALA A 32 1.17 6.77 14.28
N LEU A 33 1.06 5.46 14.47
CA LEU A 33 -0.17 4.70 14.27
C LEU A 33 -0.53 4.00 15.58
N ASN A 34 -1.71 4.31 16.12
CA ASN A 34 -2.16 3.80 17.42
C ASN A 34 -1.10 3.96 18.53
N GLY A 35 -0.41 5.11 18.52
CA GLY A 35 0.62 5.42 19.51
C GLY A 35 2.01 4.87 19.23
N LYS A 36 2.17 4.09 18.16
CA LYS A 36 3.47 3.53 17.77
C LYS A 36 4.07 4.33 16.61
N THR A 37 5.28 4.84 16.77
CA THR A 37 5.97 5.58 15.72
C THR A 37 6.30 4.68 14.53
N ILE A 38 5.81 5.06 13.35
CA ILE A 38 6.06 4.36 12.10
C ILE A 38 7.15 5.07 11.29
N TYR A 39 7.05 6.40 11.20
CA TYR A 39 8.07 7.23 10.54
C TYR A 39 8.58 8.25 11.55
N GLU A 40 9.87 8.23 11.83
CA GLU A 40 10.50 9.20 12.73
C GLU A 40 10.73 10.52 12.02
N SER A 41 10.96 10.49 10.71
CA SER A 41 11.28 11.66 9.92
C SER A 41 10.72 11.49 8.50
N CYS A 42 9.47 11.90 8.31
CA CYS A 42 8.81 11.87 7.01
C CYS A 42 9.02 13.21 6.31
N ASN A 43 9.55 13.19 5.10
CA ASN A 43 9.87 14.41 4.35
C ASN A 43 9.03 14.58 3.07
N THR A 44 7.91 13.89 2.99
CA THR A 44 6.95 14.01 1.87
C THR A 44 5.57 14.32 2.41
N ASN A 45 4.83 15.19 1.72
CA ASN A 45 3.47 15.55 2.13
C ASN A 45 2.49 14.39 2.01
N VAL A 46 2.75 13.48 1.08
CA VAL A 46 1.96 12.26 0.91
C VAL A 46 2.74 11.09 1.47
N PHE A 47 2.10 10.32 2.35
CA PHE A 47 2.71 9.14 2.93
C PHE A 47 1.71 8.00 3.03
N SER A 48 2.21 6.78 3.09
CA SER A 48 1.39 5.56 3.13
C SER A 48 1.70 4.74 4.37
N LEU A 49 0.68 4.07 4.89
CA LEU A 49 0.80 3.08 5.95
C LEU A 49 0.43 1.71 5.38
N PHE A 50 1.20 0.70 5.70
CA PHE A 50 1.07 -0.65 5.17
C PHE A 50 0.91 -1.68 6.28
N SER A 51 0.64 -2.92 5.90
CA SER A 51 0.50 -4.06 6.82
C SER A 51 -0.61 -3.85 7.85
N LEU A 52 -1.69 -3.22 7.43
CA LEU A 52 -2.86 -2.98 8.25
C LEU A 52 -3.78 -4.20 8.21
N THR A 53 -4.63 -4.32 9.23
CA THR A 53 -5.66 -5.35 9.30
C THR A 53 -6.95 -4.82 8.66
N PRO A 54 -7.66 -5.62 7.84
CA PRO A 54 -8.94 -5.21 7.26
C PRO A 54 -10.02 -4.93 8.33
N SER A 55 -11.00 -4.11 7.97
CA SER A 55 -12.15 -3.76 8.82
C SER A 55 -11.75 -3.29 10.21
N THR A 56 -10.65 -2.56 10.32
CA THR A 56 -10.10 -2.13 11.60
C THR A 56 -9.97 -0.61 11.62
N THR A 57 -10.35 -0.01 12.73
CA THR A 57 -10.20 1.44 12.94
C THR A 57 -8.84 1.73 13.57
N TYR A 58 -8.14 2.68 12.98
CA TYR A 58 -6.83 3.14 13.43
C TYR A 58 -6.84 4.63 13.67
N THR A 59 -5.96 5.09 14.54
CA THR A 59 -5.69 6.51 14.74
C THR A 59 -4.28 6.81 14.24
N VAL A 60 -4.17 7.69 13.25
CA VAL A 60 -2.88 8.21 12.78
C VAL A 60 -2.62 9.57 13.41
N GLU A 61 -1.40 9.78 13.88
CA GLU A 61 -0.97 11.03 14.50
C GLU A 61 0.26 11.56 13.77
N VAL A 62 0.28 12.87 13.54
CA VAL A 62 1.40 13.57 12.91
C VAL A 62 1.90 14.64 13.85
N ASP A 63 3.18 14.57 14.22
CA ASP A 63 3.85 15.59 14.99
C ASP A 63 4.74 16.41 14.06
N THR A 64 4.43 17.68 13.95
CA THR A 64 5.20 18.66 13.20
C THR A 64 5.46 19.87 14.08
N GLU A 65 6.33 20.77 13.66
CA GLU A 65 6.69 21.93 14.47
C GLU A 65 5.48 22.71 14.95
N GLY A 66 5.25 22.68 16.26
CA GLY A 66 4.19 23.43 16.91
C GLY A 66 2.79 22.89 16.75
N GLU A 67 2.61 21.77 16.03
CA GLU A 67 1.30 21.18 15.81
C GLU A 67 1.30 19.67 16.01
N HIS A 68 0.20 19.16 16.54
CA HIS A 68 -0.08 17.74 16.67
C HIS A 68 -1.42 17.47 15.98
N LEU A 69 -1.38 16.70 14.88
CA LEU A 69 -2.56 16.38 14.10
C LEU A 69 -2.96 14.93 14.32
N LYS A 70 -4.25 14.68 14.33
CA LYS A 70 -4.79 13.34 14.63
C LYS A 70 -5.97 13.05 13.69
N LEU A 71 -6.03 11.84 13.18
CA LEU A 71 -7.09 11.41 12.28
C LEU A 71 -7.42 9.95 12.51
N ASP A 72 -8.70 9.63 12.67
CA ASP A 72 -9.17 8.25 12.73
C ASP A 72 -9.59 7.80 11.33
N PHE A 73 -9.27 6.55 10.99
CA PHE A 73 -9.69 5.96 9.73
C PHE A 73 -9.95 4.47 9.92
N THR A 74 -10.73 3.90 8.99
CA THR A 74 -11.07 2.48 9.01
C THR A 74 -10.67 1.86 7.67
N THR A 75 -9.96 0.74 7.73
CA THR A 75 -9.62 -0.03 6.54
C THR A 75 -10.85 -0.70 5.95
N GLU A 76 -10.82 -0.98 4.64
CA GLU A 76 -11.91 -1.64 3.96
C GLU A 76 -12.05 -3.10 4.40
N ALA A 77 -13.28 -3.63 4.32
CA ALA A 77 -13.54 -5.04 4.54
C ALA A 77 -12.92 -5.87 3.42
N GLU A 78 -12.30 -6.99 3.79
CA GLU A 78 -11.67 -7.91 2.84
C GLU A 78 -12.54 -9.15 2.70
N SER A 79 -13.06 -9.37 1.48
CA SER A 79 -13.92 -10.52 1.22
C SER A 79 -13.11 -11.83 1.09
N PHE A 80 -11.88 -11.73 0.60
CA PHE A 80 -11.01 -12.89 0.40
C PHE A 80 -9.55 -12.46 0.33
N PHE A 81 -8.65 -13.32 0.79
CA PHE A 81 -7.21 -13.10 0.71
C PHE A 81 -6.60 -14.14 -0.22
N VAL A 82 -6.00 -13.69 -1.32
CA VAL A 82 -5.35 -14.55 -2.31
C VAL A 82 -3.84 -14.38 -2.15
N ASP A 83 -3.16 -15.44 -1.72
CA ASP A 83 -1.70 -15.46 -1.70
C ASP A 83 -1.20 -15.85 -3.09
N ALA A 84 -0.66 -14.88 -3.81
CA ALA A 84 -0.22 -15.09 -5.19
C ALA A 84 0.92 -16.12 -5.31
N SER A 85 1.68 -16.34 -4.24
CA SER A 85 2.74 -17.35 -4.25
C SER A 85 2.20 -18.77 -4.52
N ARG A 86 0.94 -19.01 -4.19
CA ARG A 86 0.29 -20.30 -4.46
C ARG A 86 -0.01 -20.54 -5.94
N TYR A 87 0.14 -19.53 -6.77
CA TYR A 87 -0.02 -19.63 -8.23
C TYR A 87 1.29 -19.93 -8.95
N GLY A 88 2.33 -20.24 -8.19
CA GLY A 88 3.62 -20.66 -8.76
C GLY A 88 4.53 -19.52 -9.18
N LEU A 89 4.43 -18.36 -8.54
CA LEU A 89 5.32 -17.23 -8.82
C LEU A 89 6.79 -17.61 -8.62
N VAL A 90 7.64 -17.19 -9.53
CA VAL A 90 9.08 -17.41 -9.46
C VAL A 90 9.78 -16.05 -9.30
N ALA A 91 10.44 -15.87 -8.16
CA ALA A 91 11.02 -14.61 -7.74
C ALA A 91 12.49 -14.49 -8.13
N ASP A 92 12.84 -14.82 -9.37
CA ASP A 92 14.23 -14.81 -9.85
C ASP A 92 14.57 -13.56 -10.69
N GLY A 93 13.61 -12.67 -10.94
CA GLY A 93 13.79 -11.49 -11.76
C GLY A 93 13.88 -11.78 -13.27
N GLU A 94 13.75 -13.03 -13.69
CA GLU A 94 13.92 -13.47 -15.09
C GLU A 94 12.71 -14.20 -15.65
N THR A 95 12.11 -15.11 -14.85
CA THR A 95 10.96 -15.89 -15.29
C THR A 95 9.74 -15.02 -15.46
N ASP A 96 9.02 -15.18 -16.57
CA ASP A 96 7.79 -14.47 -16.84
C ASP A 96 6.66 -14.98 -15.94
N ASN A 97 6.16 -14.13 -15.06
CA ASN A 97 5.09 -14.45 -14.12
C ASN A 97 3.73 -13.92 -14.57
N THR A 98 3.62 -13.35 -15.78
CA THR A 98 2.41 -12.67 -16.22
C THR A 98 1.16 -13.54 -16.10
N GLY A 99 1.21 -14.76 -16.66
CA GLY A 99 0.04 -15.65 -16.62
C GLY A 99 -0.32 -16.09 -15.20
N ARG A 100 0.67 -16.34 -14.37
CA ARG A 100 0.49 -16.77 -12.97
C ARG A 100 -0.12 -15.67 -12.13
N LEU A 101 0.44 -14.47 -12.21
CA LEU A 101 -0.09 -13.33 -11.45
C LEU A 101 -1.45 -12.88 -11.98
N GLN A 102 -1.65 -12.93 -13.31
CA GLN A 102 -2.94 -12.63 -13.91
C GLN A 102 -4.02 -13.62 -13.44
N ALA A 103 -3.67 -14.91 -13.30
CA ALA A 103 -4.60 -15.90 -12.77
C ALA A 103 -5.03 -15.57 -11.34
N ALA A 104 -4.08 -15.15 -10.49
CA ALA A 104 -4.40 -14.71 -9.13
C ALA A 104 -5.33 -13.51 -9.13
N LEU A 105 -5.05 -12.51 -9.97
CA LEU A 105 -5.90 -11.31 -10.09
C LEU A 105 -7.29 -11.64 -10.62
N SER A 106 -7.38 -12.53 -11.62
CA SER A 106 -8.66 -12.88 -12.25
C SER A 106 -9.56 -13.72 -11.35
N THR A 107 -8.98 -14.55 -10.50
CA THR A 107 -9.75 -15.41 -9.57
C THR A 107 -10.11 -14.68 -8.27
N CYS A 108 -9.48 -13.55 -7.97
CA CYS A 108 -9.79 -12.80 -6.76
C CYS A 108 -11.21 -12.25 -6.80
N PRO A 109 -12.06 -12.56 -5.80
CA PRO A 109 -13.42 -12.05 -5.79
C PRO A 109 -13.45 -10.56 -5.46
N ARG A 110 -14.58 -9.93 -5.75
CA ARG A 110 -14.81 -8.52 -5.44
C ARG A 110 -14.61 -8.27 -3.94
N GLY A 111 -13.86 -7.22 -3.63
CA GLY A 111 -13.50 -6.87 -2.25
C GLY A 111 -12.32 -7.68 -1.70
N GLY A 112 -11.71 -8.54 -2.52
CA GLY A 112 -10.57 -9.33 -2.11
C GLY A 112 -9.23 -8.63 -2.31
N THR A 113 -8.19 -9.21 -1.73
CA THR A 113 -6.82 -8.74 -1.83
C THR A 113 -5.94 -9.84 -2.43
N VAL A 114 -5.17 -9.48 -3.45
CA VAL A 114 -4.09 -10.34 -3.99
C VAL A 114 -2.79 -9.90 -3.35
N TYR A 115 -2.20 -10.80 -2.58
CA TYR A 115 -0.96 -10.54 -1.84
C TYR A 115 0.24 -11.11 -2.60
N VAL A 116 1.26 -10.28 -2.83
CA VAL A 116 2.50 -10.69 -3.47
C VAL A 116 3.63 -10.58 -2.44
N PRO A 117 4.25 -11.71 -2.06
CA PRO A 117 5.34 -11.69 -1.07
C PRO A 117 6.61 -11.05 -1.63
N ALA A 118 7.57 -10.78 -0.75
CA ALA A 118 8.84 -10.20 -1.16
C ALA A 118 9.54 -11.05 -2.22
N GLY A 119 10.16 -10.40 -3.19
CA GLY A 119 10.85 -11.04 -4.30
C GLY A 119 10.83 -10.16 -5.55
N ARG A 120 11.56 -10.58 -6.56
CA ARG A 120 11.65 -9.87 -7.83
C ARG A 120 10.93 -10.68 -8.90
N TYR A 121 9.83 -10.15 -9.39
CA TYR A 121 8.93 -10.85 -10.32
C TYR A 121 8.89 -10.10 -11.64
N ARG A 122 9.31 -10.76 -12.72
CA ARG A 122 9.18 -10.19 -14.06
C ARG A 122 7.76 -10.44 -14.56
N THR A 123 7.10 -9.40 -15.04
CA THR A 123 5.76 -9.49 -15.63
C THR A 123 5.63 -8.54 -16.82
N ALA A 124 4.76 -8.91 -17.76
CA ALA A 124 4.25 -8.00 -18.77
C ALA A 124 2.99 -7.29 -18.21
N SER A 125 2.15 -6.78 -19.09
CA SER A 125 0.94 -6.06 -18.68
C SER A 125 -0.03 -6.95 -17.91
N LEU A 126 -0.59 -6.41 -16.83
CA LEU A 126 -1.59 -7.07 -16.00
C LEU A 126 -2.89 -6.27 -16.05
N PHE A 127 -4.01 -6.97 -15.96
CA PHE A 127 -5.34 -6.36 -15.93
C PHE A 127 -5.94 -6.49 -14.54
N MET A 128 -6.23 -5.34 -13.92
CA MET A 128 -6.88 -5.28 -12.62
C MET A 128 -8.39 -5.27 -12.79
N LYS A 129 -9.09 -5.92 -11.87
CA LYS A 129 -10.55 -5.82 -11.79
C LYS A 129 -10.95 -4.71 -10.81
N SER A 130 -12.16 -4.18 -10.98
CA SER A 130 -12.72 -3.23 -10.04
C SER A 130 -12.92 -3.87 -8.66
N CYS A 131 -12.79 -3.07 -7.61
CA CYS A 131 -13.00 -3.50 -6.23
C CYS A 131 -12.10 -4.66 -5.80
N THR A 132 -10.87 -4.70 -6.33
CA THR A 132 -9.83 -5.63 -5.88
C THR A 132 -8.58 -4.84 -5.51
N THR A 133 -7.82 -5.37 -4.55
CA THR A 133 -6.59 -4.76 -4.08
C THR A 133 -5.40 -5.64 -4.46
N LEU A 134 -4.42 -5.07 -5.13
CA LEU A 134 -3.11 -5.72 -5.32
C LEU A 134 -2.18 -5.18 -4.25
N TYR A 135 -1.76 -6.04 -3.34
CA TYR A 135 -0.90 -5.67 -2.22
C TYR A 135 0.49 -6.27 -2.41
N LEU A 136 1.50 -5.41 -2.52
CA LEU A 136 2.90 -5.82 -2.61
C LEU A 136 3.54 -5.70 -1.25
N GLU A 137 4.04 -6.81 -0.72
CA GLU A 137 4.75 -6.81 0.56
C GLU A 137 6.04 -6.01 0.44
N LYS A 138 6.54 -5.51 1.56
CA LYS A 138 7.84 -4.84 1.58
C LYS A 138 8.91 -5.77 0.99
N GLY A 139 9.63 -5.28 -0.01
CA GLY A 139 10.61 -6.07 -0.74
C GLY A 139 10.06 -6.78 -1.98
N ALA A 140 8.76 -6.70 -2.24
CA ALA A 140 8.18 -7.19 -3.48
C ALA A 140 8.41 -6.18 -4.61
N VAL A 141 8.95 -6.63 -5.72
CA VAL A 141 9.23 -5.80 -6.89
C VAL A 141 8.62 -6.46 -8.12
N LEU A 142 7.80 -5.72 -8.85
CA LEU A 142 7.32 -6.15 -10.16
C LEU A 142 8.21 -5.49 -11.21
N LEU A 143 8.92 -6.31 -11.98
CA LEU A 143 9.81 -5.85 -13.04
C LEU A 143 9.06 -5.89 -14.37
N GLY A 144 8.97 -4.75 -15.03
CA GLY A 144 8.36 -4.67 -16.35
C GLY A 144 9.15 -5.48 -17.39
N ASP A 145 8.41 -6.12 -18.30
CA ASP A 145 8.99 -6.85 -19.39
C ASP A 145 9.30 -5.87 -20.53
N ASN A 146 10.55 -5.83 -20.98
CA ASN A 146 10.99 -4.96 -22.06
C ASN A 146 10.81 -5.58 -23.44
N ASP A 147 10.51 -6.87 -23.51
CA ASP A 147 10.26 -7.56 -24.78
C ASP A 147 8.84 -7.26 -25.26
N ARG A 148 8.76 -6.72 -26.44
CA ARG A 148 7.48 -6.37 -27.06
C ARG A 148 7.27 -7.19 -28.32
#